data_23cd1fade8801c75d8bd57ef8671fa73
#
_entry.id   23cd1fade8801c75d8bd57ef8671fa73
#
_cell.length_a   1.000
_cell.length_b   1.000
_cell.length_c   1.000
_cell.angle_alpha   90.00
_cell.angle_beta   90.00
_cell.angle_gamma   90.00
#
_symmetry.space_group_name_H-M   'P 1'
#
loop_
_entity.id
_entity.type
_entity.pdbx_description
1 polymer ?
#
loop_
_entity_poly.entity_id
_entity_poly.type
_entity_poly.pdbx_seq_one_letter_code
_entity_poly.pdbx_strand_id
1 'polypeptide(L)'
;MHVLHTFANNDSVPYLTWFAERARREGDPRYTFLVMYPKRPRMIDEMRALGFSVEWIPYDDRQRKRGMLFALPRLWWYMRRYRPDVVHSNLFDDSLPGMIAAWLAGINVRVVTKQDTGFHWMHAPRWMRLDRLISRMATHVIAISDECERFLIERECADPKKVVRIHNGIPPAAFTQQDPSLMEQLRARFAIAGKGPIIGTVARFIEWKGYRYIIGAAARIVKQHPDARFLLCGTGGQENEIRNLVSQSGLDAHVIFTGWVDRKEMASFYGLLDIYLHAAILEPFGLVYAEAMMNGVPVVSTPTGAALDAIVDGKNGILVNERSAEALALGVERMLSADARGMGAAGKETALRMYHFNVMWEGTIDLYRRALDKQR
;
A
#
# COMPACT_ATOMS: atom_id res chain seq x y z
N MET A 1 12.62 -1.43 24.60
CA MET A 1 13.26 -1.65 23.29
C MET A 1 13.35 -0.32 22.53
N HIS A 2 14.51 0.00 21.94
CA HIS A 2 14.69 1.21 21.13
C HIS A 2 14.82 0.85 19.66
N VAL A 3 13.91 1.32 18.84
CA VAL A 3 13.88 1.08 17.39
C VAL A 3 14.15 2.39 16.65
N LEU A 4 15.11 2.37 15.73
CA LEU A 4 15.40 3.48 14.86
C LEU A 4 14.90 3.17 13.45
N HIS A 5 13.92 3.95 12.98
CA HIS A 5 13.42 3.88 11.61
C HIS A 5 14.18 4.82 10.69
N THR A 6 14.62 4.33 9.53
CA THR A 6 15.03 5.17 8.43
C THR A 6 13.92 5.26 7.40
N PHE A 7 13.81 6.39 6.74
CA PHE A 7 12.79 6.63 5.72
C PHE A 7 13.26 7.65 4.68
N ALA A 8 12.88 7.45 3.41
CA ALA A 8 13.24 8.35 2.32
C ALA A 8 12.06 8.65 1.42
N ASN A 9 12.11 9.81 0.72
CA ASN A 9 11.24 10.17 -0.40
C ASN A 9 9.75 10.34 -0.10
N ASN A 10 9.35 10.51 1.14
CA ASN A 10 7.96 10.82 1.50
C ASN A 10 7.90 11.97 2.51
N ASP A 11 6.92 12.84 2.32
CA ASP A 11 6.63 13.97 3.18
C ASP A 11 5.96 13.53 4.50
N SER A 12 5.06 12.56 4.41
CA SER A 12 4.40 11.90 5.55
C SER A 12 4.10 10.45 5.22
N VAL A 13 4.08 9.59 6.24
CA VAL A 13 3.90 8.15 6.10
C VAL A 13 2.91 7.65 7.13
N PRO A 14 1.64 7.49 6.74
CA PRO A 14 0.58 7.20 7.68
C PRO A 14 0.80 5.98 8.57
N TYR A 15 1.35 4.88 8.04
CA TYR A 15 1.55 3.69 8.86
C TYR A 15 2.61 3.91 9.96
N LEU A 16 3.64 4.74 9.72
CA LEU A 16 4.60 5.10 10.77
C LEU A 16 3.95 5.96 11.86
N THR A 17 3.02 6.82 11.48
CA THR A 17 2.22 7.59 12.46
C THR A 17 1.40 6.65 13.33
N TRP A 18 0.74 5.65 12.77
CA TRP A 18 0.00 4.64 13.55
C TRP A 18 0.90 3.82 14.46
N PHE A 19 2.09 3.44 13.99
CA PHE A 19 3.10 2.77 14.82
C PHE A 19 3.54 3.66 15.99
N ALA A 20 3.83 4.94 15.73
CA ALA A 20 4.22 5.90 16.74
C ALA A 20 3.11 6.14 17.78
N GLU A 21 1.87 6.35 17.32
CA GLU A 21 0.70 6.51 18.21
C GLU A 21 0.50 5.28 19.11
N ARG A 22 0.65 4.09 18.55
CA ARG A 22 0.52 2.85 19.31
C ARG A 22 1.64 2.69 20.32
N ALA A 23 2.89 2.90 19.92
CA ALA A 23 4.05 2.85 20.80
C ALA A 23 3.94 3.85 21.95
N ARG A 24 3.43 5.07 21.69
CA ARG A 24 3.18 6.07 22.74
C ARG A 24 2.17 5.58 23.77
N ARG A 25 1.09 4.91 23.35
CA ARG A 25 0.08 4.37 24.26
C ARG A 25 0.59 3.22 25.11
N GLU A 26 1.41 2.34 24.51
CA GLU A 26 1.96 1.16 25.20
C GLU A 26 3.24 1.46 25.98
N GLY A 27 3.90 2.59 25.71
CA GLY A 27 5.19 2.92 26.31
C GLY A 27 6.38 2.16 25.75
N ASP A 28 6.15 1.23 24.82
CA ASP A 28 7.20 0.40 24.15
C ASP A 28 6.72 0.02 22.73
N PRO A 29 7.59 0.09 21.72
CA PRO A 29 9.00 0.53 21.72
C PRO A 29 9.16 2.05 21.74
N ARG A 30 10.33 2.53 22.20
CA ARG A 30 10.76 3.90 21.95
C ARG A 30 11.24 4.02 20.51
N TYR A 31 10.70 4.96 19.73
CA TYR A 31 11.13 5.23 18.37
C TYR A 31 12.07 6.41 18.23
N THR A 32 12.97 6.33 17.26
CA THR A 32 13.70 7.43 16.65
C THR A 32 13.53 7.35 15.15
N PHE A 33 13.27 8.47 14.48
CA PHE A 33 13.07 8.52 13.03
C PHE A 33 14.20 9.33 12.37
N LEU A 34 14.84 8.76 11.35
CA LEU A 34 15.79 9.44 10.48
C LEU A 34 15.15 9.58 9.09
N VAL A 35 14.78 10.79 8.73
CA VAL A 35 14.02 11.07 7.51
C VAL A 35 14.94 11.72 6.49
N MET A 36 15.11 11.05 5.34
CA MET A 36 15.88 11.54 4.20
C MET A 36 14.92 12.16 3.17
N TYR A 37 14.90 13.50 3.08
CA TYR A 37 13.99 14.20 2.17
C TYR A 37 14.58 15.53 1.72
N PRO A 38 14.35 15.99 0.46
CA PRO A 38 14.95 17.21 -0.05
C PRO A 38 14.54 18.48 0.70
N LYS A 39 13.28 18.53 1.12
CA LYS A 39 12.70 19.62 1.91
C LYS A 39 12.36 19.12 3.30
N ARG A 40 12.14 20.04 4.26
CA ARG A 40 11.69 19.65 5.60
C ARG A 40 10.31 18.95 5.52
N PRO A 41 10.23 17.64 5.83
CA PRO A 41 8.98 16.89 5.68
C PRO A 41 8.03 17.12 6.86
N ARG A 42 6.71 17.05 6.60
CA ARG A 42 5.66 17.17 7.63
C ARG A 42 5.77 16.12 8.73
N MET A 43 6.27 14.94 8.39
CA MET A 43 6.51 13.85 9.34
C MET A 43 7.33 14.26 10.56
N ILE A 44 8.21 15.28 10.44
CA ILE A 44 8.99 15.79 11.57
C ILE A 44 8.07 16.34 12.66
N ASP A 45 7.10 17.15 12.26
CA ASP A 45 6.18 17.80 13.23
C ASP A 45 5.18 16.77 13.76
N GLU A 46 4.70 15.86 12.91
CA GLU A 46 3.81 14.76 13.30
C GLU A 46 4.44 13.88 14.37
N MET A 47 5.67 13.41 14.17
CA MET A 47 6.35 12.52 15.13
C MET A 47 6.79 13.27 16.40
N ARG A 48 7.23 14.52 16.28
CA ARG A 48 7.58 15.37 17.43
C ARG A 48 6.37 15.67 18.31
N ALA A 49 5.21 15.90 17.72
CA ALA A 49 3.96 16.06 18.46
C ALA A 49 3.58 14.80 19.24
N LEU A 50 4.00 13.63 18.79
CA LEU A 50 3.85 12.36 19.50
C LEU A 50 4.96 12.12 20.54
N GLY A 51 5.93 13.02 20.68
CA GLY A 51 7.03 12.93 21.67
C GLY A 51 8.23 12.10 21.21
N PHE A 52 8.35 11.78 19.93
CA PHE A 52 9.47 11.00 19.38
C PHE A 52 10.58 11.88 18.82
N SER A 53 11.82 11.38 18.88
CA SER A 53 12.99 12.01 18.27
C SER A 53 12.94 11.82 16.77
N VAL A 54 13.06 12.93 16.03
CA VAL A 54 13.11 12.94 14.56
C VAL A 54 14.26 13.80 14.09
N GLU A 55 15.10 13.21 13.25
CA GLU A 55 16.21 13.89 12.60
C GLU A 55 15.98 13.93 11.10
N TRP A 56 16.26 15.07 10.52
CA TRP A 56 16.13 15.28 9.09
C TRP A 56 17.51 15.32 8.42
N ILE A 57 17.65 14.55 7.37
CA ILE A 57 18.83 14.49 6.52
C ILE A 57 18.44 15.01 5.14
N PRO A 58 18.68 16.31 4.85
CA PRO A 58 18.38 16.86 3.54
C PRO A 58 19.34 16.31 2.48
N TYR A 59 18.84 16.14 1.27
CA TYR A 59 19.65 15.80 0.10
C TYR A 59 19.12 16.49 -1.16
N ASP A 60 19.96 16.60 -2.20
CA ASP A 60 19.55 17.18 -3.49
C ASP A 60 18.75 16.13 -4.31
N ASP A 61 17.50 16.43 -4.62
CA ASP A 61 16.60 15.56 -5.39
C ASP A 61 17.11 15.30 -6.81
N ARG A 62 17.83 16.26 -7.39
CA ARG A 62 18.46 16.13 -8.72
C ARG A 62 19.61 15.12 -8.71
N GLN A 63 20.20 14.87 -7.56
CA GLN A 63 21.30 13.93 -7.34
C GLN A 63 20.96 12.82 -6.37
N ARG A 64 19.73 12.31 -6.43
CA ARG A 64 19.16 11.32 -5.52
C ARG A 64 20.12 10.17 -5.15
N LYS A 65 20.83 9.63 -6.14
CA LYS A 65 21.80 8.53 -5.95
C LYS A 65 23.05 8.95 -5.17
N ARG A 66 23.56 10.15 -5.43
CA ARG A 66 24.68 10.73 -4.65
C ARG A 66 24.20 11.13 -3.25
N GLY A 67 22.97 11.60 -3.12
CA GLY A 67 22.34 11.93 -1.83
C GLY A 67 22.33 10.77 -0.86
N MET A 68 22.08 9.55 -1.33
CA MET A 68 22.17 8.34 -0.51
C MET A 68 23.58 8.13 0.08
N LEU A 69 24.62 8.32 -0.73
CA LEU A 69 26.01 8.21 -0.25
C LEU A 69 26.39 9.29 0.75
N PHE A 70 25.96 10.53 0.50
CA PHE A 70 26.21 11.66 1.42
C PHE A 70 25.41 11.54 2.74
N ALA A 71 24.32 10.80 2.77
CA ALA A 71 23.57 10.53 4.00
C ALA A 71 24.29 9.53 4.92
N LEU A 72 25.13 8.64 4.37
CA LEU A 72 25.75 7.54 5.10
C LEU A 72 26.51 7.98 6.36
N PRO A 73 27.44 8.99 6.36
CA PRO A 73 28.14 9.41 7.57
C PRO A 73 27.20 9.94 8.65
N ARG A 74 26.12 10.67 8.23
CA ARG A 74 25.11 11.19 9.17
C ARG A 74 24.29 10.09 9.78
N LEU A 75 23.82 9.10 8.97
CA LEU A 75 23.11 7.93 9.44
C LEU A 75 23.94 7.15 10.44
N TRP A 76 25.22 6.88 10.11
CA TRP A 76 26.15 6.20 11.00
C TRP A 76 26.33 6.95 12.32
N TRP A 77 26.54 8.27 12.25
CA TRP A 77 26.72 9.11 13.44
C TRP A 77 25.48 9.08 14.34
N TYR A 78 24.28 9.23 13.79
CA TYR A 78 23.03 9.13 14.54
C TYR A 78 22.85 7.73 15.16
N MET A 79 23.14 6.66 14.44
CA MET A 79 23.04 5.29 14.95
C MET A 79 24.03 5.04 16.10
N ARG A 80 25.24 5.57 16.00
CA ARG A 80 26.22 5.52 17.10
C ARG A 80 25.81 6.36 18.31
N ARG A 81 25.17 7.51 18.08
CA ARG A 81 24.66 8.41 19.12
C ARG A 81 23.47 7.82 19.86
N TYR A 82 22.49 7.31 19.14
CA TYR A 82 21.24 6.80 19.70
C TYR A 82 21.36 5.37 20.21
N ARG A 83 22.31 4.57 19.69
CA ARG A 83 22.51 3.16 20.02
C ARG A 83 21.22 2.35 20.08
N PRO A 84 20.44 2.31 18.97
CA PRO A 84 19.18 1.58 18.96
C PRO A 84 19.43 0.07 19.07
N ASP A 85 18.48 -0.65 19.66
CA ASP A 85 18.46 -2.11 19.65
C ASP A 85 18.18 -2.68 18.26
N VAL A 86 17.32 -1.97 17.49
CA VAL A 86 16.88 -2.35 16.14
C VAL A 86 16.99 -1.16 15.21
N VAL A 87 17.52 -1.38 14.00
CA VAL A 87 17.38 -0.45 12.87
C VAL A 87 16.41 -1.06 11.85
N HIS A 88 15.39 -0.29 11.47
CA HIS A 88 14.38 -0.71 10.49
C HIS A 88 14.29 0.30 9.33
N SER A 89 14.62 -0.16 8.14
CA SER A 89 14.54 0.60 6.88
C SER A 89 13.34 0.17 6.05
N ASN A 90 12.76 1.08 5.26
CA ASN A 90 11.44 0.87 4.67
C ASN A 90 11.37 0.94 3.14
N LEU A 91 12.25 1.68 2.50
CA LEU A 91 12.29 1.84 1.04
C LEU A 91 13.71 1.63 0.53
N PHE A 92 13.89 1.48 -0.79
CA PHE A 92 15.21 1.26 -1.37
C PHE A 92 16.21 2.35 -1.01
N ASP A 93 15.82 3.63 -1.14
CA ASP A 93 16.73 4.77 -0.98
C ASP A 93 17.22 4.98 0.46
N ASP A 94 16.46 4.56 1.45
CA ASP A 94 16.90 4.56 2.85
C ASP A 94 17.52 3.23 3.28
N SER A 95 17.08 2.11 2.67
CA SER A 95 17.56 0.78 3.05
C SER A 95 19.03 0.57 2.70
N LEU A 96 19.48 1.01 1.53
CA LEU A 96 20.89 0.82 1.15
C LEU A 96 21.85 1.55 2.11
N PRO A 97 21.77 2.88 2.28
CA PRO A 97 22.64 3.58 3.24
C PRO A 97 22.32 3.22 4.69
N GLY A 98 21.05 2.94 5.03
CA GLY A 98 20.63 2.54 6.36
C GLY A 98 21.26 1.21 6.82
N MET A 99 21.24 0.19 5.97
CA MET A 99 21.86 -1.11 6.29
C MET A 99 23.36 -1.04 6.40
N ILE A 100 24.03 -0.27 5.53
CA ILE A 100 25.47 -0.03 5.59
C ILE A 100 25.82 0.71 6.89
N ALA A 101 25.10 1.79 7.20
CA ALA A 101 25.34 2.57 8.42
C ALA A 101 25.12 1.75 9.70
N ALA A 102 24.05 0.95 9.74
CA ALA A 102 23.73 0.08 10.87
C ALA A 102 24.81 -0.99 11.09
N TRP A 103 25.27 -1.62 10.01
CA TRP A 103 26.37 -2.59 10.08
C TRP A 103 27.66 -1.94 10.61
N LEU A 104 28.06 -0.80 10.06
CA LEU A 104 29.24 -0.03 10.52
C LEU A 104 29.10 0.48 11.96
N ALA A 105 27.88 0.77 12.41
CA ALA A 105 27.60 1.17 13.78
C ALA A 105 27.60 -0.01 14.78
N GLY A 106 27.69 -1.25 14.29
CA GLY A 106 27.64 -2.46 15.12
C GLY A 106 26.23 -2.82 15.62
N ILE A 107 25.18 -2.39 14.91
CA ILE A 107 23.80 -2.74 15.27
C ILE A 107 23.50 -4.15 14.79
N ASN A 108 23.15 -5.02 15.73
CA ASN A 108 22.98 -6.44 15.44
C ASN A 108 21.65 -6.77 14.78
N VAL A 109 20.53 -6.12 15.15
CA VAL A 109 19.23 -6.36 14.55
C VAL A 109 18.95 -5.30 13.48
N ARG A 110 18.96 -5.75 12.24
CA ARG A 110 18.77 -4.91 11.05
C ARG A 110 17.60 -5.45 10.22
N VAL A 111 16.51 -4.72 10.18
CA VAL A 111 15.26 -5.10 9.53
C VAL A 111 15.04 -4.23 8.29
N VAL A 112 14.57 -4.81 7.21
CA VAL A 112 14.13 -4.10 6.00
C VAL A 112 12.73 -4.54 5.65
N THR A 113 11.81 -3.59 5.45
CA THR A 113 10.51 -3.88 4.82
C THR A 113 10.60 -3.61 3.32
N LYS A 114 10.31 -4.60 2.53
CA LYS A 114 10.23 -4.49 1.07
C LYS A 114 8.80 -4.14 0.65
N GLN A 115 8.65 -2.95 0.06
CA GLN A 115 7.37 -2.35 -0.32
C GLN A 115 7.06 -2.49 -1.82
N ASP A 116 7.87 -3.24 -2.58
CA ASP A 116 7.67 -3.46 -4.00
C ASP A 116 7.92 -4.93 -4.41
N THR A 117 7.40 -5.31 -5.57
CA THR A 117 7.53 -6.64 -6.18
C THR A 117 8.28 -6.55 -7.51
N GLY A 118 9.45 -5.91 -7.51
CA GLY A 118 10.33 -5.96 -8.67
C GLY A 118 10.34 -4.72 -9.56
N PHE A 119 10.15 -3.55 -9.00
CA PHE A 119 10.32 -2.30 -9.75
C PHE A 119 11.68 -2.24 -10.44
N HIS A 120 12.77 -2.54 -9.73
CA HIS A 120 14.11 -2.58 -10.30
C HIS A 120 14.27 -3.72 -11.30
N TRP A 121 13.65 -4.87 -11.07
CA TRP A 121 13.67 -5.99 -12.01
C TRP A 121 13.15 -5.58 -13.39
N MET A 122 12.05 -4.85 -13.44
CA MET A 122 11.41 -4.45 -14.69
C MET A 122 12.06 -3.22 -15.33
N HIS A 123 12.39 -2.19 -14.54
CA HIS A 123 12.75 -0.87 -15.07
C HIS A 123 14.25 -0.54 -14.97
N ALA A 124 14.98 -1.20 -14.08
CA ALA A 124 16.38 -0.90 -13.83
C ALA A 124 17.16 -2.14 -13.32
N PRO A 125 17.28 -3.25 -14.11
CA PRO A 125 17.81 -4.54 -13.63
C PRO A 125 19.20 -4.49 -13.00
N ARG A 126 20.00 -3.49 -13.36
CA ARG A 126 21.33 -3.25 -12.75
C ARG A 126 21.26 -2.97 -11.24
N TRP A 127 20.15 -2.44 -10.76
CA TRP A 127 19.95 -2.12 -9.34
C TRP A 127 19.60 -3.34 -8.50
N MET A 128 19.16 -4.45 -9.12
CA MET A 128 18.91 -5.73 -8.44
C MET A 128 20.11 -6.23 -7.63
N ARG A 129 21.34 -5.88 -8.05
CA ARG A 129 22.56 -6.23 -7.26
C ARG A 129 22.58 -5.52 -5.91
N LEU A 130 22.07 -4.28 -5.85
CA LEU A 130 21.98 -3.52 -4.61
C LEU A 130 20.79 -3.98 -3.75
N ASP A 131 19.66 -4.36 -4.36
CA ASP A 131 18.56 -4.99 -3.63
C ASP A 131 19.03 -6.27 -2.93
N ARG A 132 19.78 -7.12 -3.65
CA ARG A 132 20.41 -8.33 -3.07
C ARG A 132 21.39 -8.01 -1.96
N LEU A 133 22.17 -6.93 -2.10
CA LEU A 133 23.09 -6.49 -1.05
C LEU A 133 22.32 -6.06 0.20
N ILE A 134 21.25 -5.27 0.05
CA ILE A 134 20.38 -4.85 1.14
C ILE A 134 19.86 -6.08 1.89
N SER A 135 19.26 -7.05 1.18
CA SER A 135 18.71 -8.27 1.79
C SER A 135 19.78 -9.14 2.46
N ARG A 136 21.00 -9.17 1.93
CA ARG A 136 22.14 -9.87 2.58
C ARG A 136 22.58 -9.20 3.87
N MET A 137 22.64 -7.86 3.90
CA MET A 137 23.05 -7.07 5.07
C MET A 137 21.98 -7.04 6.16
N ALA A 138 20.71 -7.14 5.80
CA ALA A 138 19.62 -7.29 6.75
C ALA A 138 19.72 -8.61 7.51
N THR A 139 19.32 -8.61 8.77
CA THR A 139 19.14 -9.84 9.57
C THR A 139 17.75 -10.42 9.35
N HIS A 140 16.76 -9.56 9.07
CA HIS A 140 15.40 -9.94 8.74
C HIS A 140 14.86 -9.04 7.61
N VAL A 141 14.07 -9.63 6.71
CA VAL A 141 13.43 -8.94 5.60
C VAL A 141 11.93 -9.17 5.70
N ILE A 142 11.16 -8.11 5.87
CA ILE A 142 9.70 -8.17 5.89
C ILE A 142 9.19 -8.10 4.45
N ALA A 143 8.44 -9.12 4.04
CA ALA A 143 7.64 -9.15 2.82
C ALA A 143 6.20 -8.75 3.14
N ILE A 144 5.64 -7.81 2.38
CA ILE A 144 4.31 -7.26 2.69
C ILE A 144 3.15 -8.06 2.08
N SER A 145 3.44 -9.04 1.21
CA SER A 145 2.47 -9.92 0.55
C SER A 145 3.13 -11.24 0.18
N ASP A 146 2.32 -12.25 -0.18
CA ASP A 146 2.80 -13.54 -0.69
C ASP A 146 3.59 -13.36 -2.00
N GLU A 147 3.13 -12.45 -2.86
CA GLU A 147 3.83 -12.11 -4.10
C GLU A 147 5.19 -11.48 -3.83
N CYS A 148 5.27 -10.57 -2.85
CA CYS A 148 6.52 -9.95 -2.41
C CYS A 148 7.49 -11.00 -1.84
N GLU A 149 7.01 -11.91 -0.99
CA GLU A 149 7.81 -13.00 -0.42
C GLU A 149 8.40 -13.90 -1.51
N ARG A 150 7.57 -14.35 -2.45
CA ARG A 150 8.04 -15.16 -3.59
C ARG A 150 9.07 -14.42 -4.43
N PHE A 151 8.82 -13.15 -4.75
CA PHE A 151 9.76 -12.32 -5.50
C PHE A 151 11.12 -12.20 -4.79
N LEU A 152 11.12 -11.95 -3.49
CA LEU A 152 12.34 -11.84 -2.69
C LEU A 152 13.17 -13.13 -2.73
N ILE A 153 12.53 -14.28 -2.59
CA ILE A 153 13.19 -15.59 -2.56
C ILE A 153 13.66 -15.99 -3.96
N GLU A 154 12.77 -15.95 -4.95
CA GLU A 154 13.02 -16.52 -6.27
C GLU A 154 13.82 -15.59 -7.20
N ARG A 155 13.60 -14.27 -7.12
CA ARG A 155 14.20 -13.29 -8.02
C ARG A 155 15.32 -12.47 -7.38
N GLU A 156 15.12 -12.02 -6.17
CA GLU A 156 16.13 -11.25 -5.43
C GLU A 156 17.16 -12.17 -4.76
N CYS A 157 16.87 -13.47 -4.64
CA CYS A 157 17.72 -14.48 -3.99
C CYS A 157 18.00 -14.15 -2.51
N ALA A 158 17.01 -13.61 -1.82
CA ALA A 158 17.06 -13.44 -0.38
C ALA A 158 17.06 -14.82 0.32
N ASP A 159 17.78 -14.91 1.44
CA ASP A 159 17.76 -16.13 2.27
C ASP A 159 16.35 -16.34 2.86
N PRO A 160 15.66 -17.45 2.55
CA PRO A 160 14.31 -17.71 3.05
C PRO A 160 14.21 -17.68 4.59
N LYS A 161 15.30 -18.00 5.30
CA LYS A 161 15.34 -17.97 6.77
C LYS A 161 15.27 -16.56 7.35
N LYS A 162 15.59 -15.54 6.53
CA LYS A 162 15.53 -14.13 6.91
C LYS A 162 14.23 -13.46 6.49
N VAL A 163 13.50 -14.04 5.54
CA VAL A 163 12.25 -13.46 5.02
C VAL A 163 11.11 -13.81 5.97
N VAL A 164 10.36 -12.80 6.36
CA VAL A 164 9.17 -12.93 7.22
C VAL A 164 8.04 -12.18 6.58
N ARG A 165 6.91 -12.85 6.35
CA ARG A 165 5.72 -12.19 5.81
C ARG A 165 4.95 -11.49 6.92
N ILE A 166 4.80 -10.17 6.77
CA ILE A 166 3.96 -9.33 7.62
C ILE A 166 3.20 -8.40 6.69
N HIS A 167 1.90 -8.64 6.53
CA HIS A 167 1.04 -7.83 5.67
C HIS A 167 0.96 -6.40 6.19
N ASN A 168 0.86 -5.43 5.26
CA ASN A 168 0.50 -4.08 5.64
C ASN A 168 -0.91 -4.07 6.25
N GLY A 169 -1.06 -3.32 7.32
CA GLY A 169 -2.32 -3.19 8.04
C GLY A 169 -2.81 -1.76 8.11
N ILE A 170 -4.13 -1.60 8.21
CA ILE A 170 -4.79 -0.31 8.39
C ILE A 170 -5.64 -0.35 9.68
N PRO A 171 -5.75 0.79 10.41
CA PRO A 171 -6.66 0.87 11.56
C PRO A 171 -8.11 0.98 11.06
N PRO A 172 -8.99 -0.01 11.34
CA PRO A 172 -10.35 0.00 10.81
C PRO A 172 -11.13 1.26 11.17
N ALA A 173 -10.96 1.77 12.38
CA ALA A 173 -11.65 2.98 12.84
C ALA A 173 -11.42 4.21 11.94
N ALA A 174 -10.30 4.29 11.23
CA ALA A 174 -10.00 5.38 10.30
C ALA A 174 -10.60 5.19 8.90
N PHE A 175 -11.14 3.99 8.58
CA PHE A 175 -11.54 3.63 7.22
C PHE A 175 -12.91 3.01 7.10
N THR A 176 -13.62 2.72 8.21
CA THR A 176 -14.91 2.01 8.17
C THR A 176 -16.08 2.81 8.74
N GLN A 177 -15.83 4.04 9.16
CA GLN A 177 -16.89 4.92 9.67
C GLN A 177 -17.58 5.61 8.49
N GLN A 178 -18.62 4.98 7.97
CA GLN A 178 -19.46 5.55 6.92
C GLN A 178 -20.47 6.54 7.54
N ASP A 179 -20.58 7.72 6.92
CA ASP A 179 -21.54 8.74 7.29
C ASP A 179 -22.61 8.86 6.18
N PRO A 180 -23.87 8.51 6.45
CA PRO A 180 -24.95 8.61 5.45
C PRO A 180 -25.13 10.01 4.89
N SER A 181 -24.98 11.06 5.72
CA SER A 181 -25.09 12.45 5.26
C SER A 181 -23.96 12.79 4.29
N LEU A 182 -22.74 12.37 4.59
CA LEU A 182 -21.59 12.54 3.70
C LEU A 182 -21.71 11.71 2.40
N MET A 183 -22.28 10.51 2.48
CA MET A 183 -22.57 9.71 1.29
C MET A 183 -23.52 10.46 0.33
N GLU A 184 -24.56 11.11 0.86
CA GLU A 184 -25.50 11.92 0.07
C GLU A 184 -24.80 13.15 -0.54
N GLN A 185 -23.95 13.82 0.23
CA GLN A 185 -23.12 14.92 -0.28
C GLN A 185 -22.18 14.48 -1.40
N LEU A 186 -21.55 13.32 -1.25
CA LEU A 186 -20.68 12.74 -2.28
C LEU A 186 -21.47 12.34 -3.53
N ARG A 187 -22.67 11.78 -3.39
CA ARG A 187 -23.59 11.52 -4.53
C ARG A 187 -23.91 12.80 -5.30
N ALA A 188 -24.24 13.86 -4.58
CA ALA A 188 -24.53 15.17 -5.20
C ALA A 188 -23.27 15.76 -5.84
N ARG A 189 -22.12 15.74 -5.13
CA ARG A 189 -20.83 16.28 -5.61
C ARG A 189 -20.37 15.60 -6.91
N PHE A 190 -20.56 14.30 -7.03
CA PHE A 190 -20.15 13.52 -8.19
C PHE A 190 -21.28 13.35 -9.22
N ALA A 191 -22.42 14.01 -9.03
CA ALA A 191 -23.58 13.92 -9.92
C ALA A 191 -23.97 12.46 -10.24
N ILE A 192 -23.93 11.58 -9.24
CA ILE A 192 -24.27 10.16 -9.39
C ILE A 192 -25.80 10.05 -9.53
N ALA A 193 -26.25 9.94 -10.77
CA ALA A 193 -27.66 9.75 -11.10
C ALA A 193 -27.98 8.29 -11.38
N GLY A 194 -29.26 7.92 -11.24
CA GLY A 194 -29.76 6.59 -11.52
C GLY A 194 -29.75 5.65 -10.33
N LYS A 195 -30.26 4.42 -10.55
CA LYS A 195 -30.34 3.35 -9.57
C LYS A 195 -29.53 2.11 -9.98
N GLY A 196 -28.74 2.22 -11.05
CA GLY A 196 -27.88 1.15 -11.53
C GLY A 196 -26.67 0.91 -10.60
N PRO A 197 -25.92 -0.16 -10.82
CA PRO A 197 -24.77 -0.50 -10.01
C PRO A 197 -23.68 0.55 -10.10
N ILE A 198 -23.09 0.89 -8.97
CA ILE A 198 -21.95 1.80 -8.84
C ILE A 198 -20.68 0.99 -8.67
N ILE A 199 -19.83 1.02 -9.68
CA ILE A 199 -18.56 0.29 -9.70
C ILE A 199 -17.41 1.26 -9.52
N GLY A 200 -16.62 1.11 -8.47
CA GLY A 200 -15.55 2.04 -8.13
C GLY A 200 -14.16 1.47 -8.31
N THR A 201 -13.22 2.34 -8.68
CA THR A 201 -11.79 2.08 -8.67
C THR A 201 -11.08 3.21 -7.93
N VAL A 202 -10.24 2.87 -6.95
CA VAL A 202 -9.41 3.83 -6.22
C VAL A 202 -7.95 3.52 -6.51
N ALA A 203 -7.30 4.33 -7.35
CA ALA A 203 -5.90 4.14 -7.69
C ALA A 203 -5.32 5.38 -8.37
N ARG A 204 -3.98 5.51 -8.33
CA ARG A 204 -3.28 6.51 -9.15
C ARG A 204 -3.49 6.24 -10.64
N PHE A 205 -3.61 7.28 -11.45
CA PHE A 205 -3.72 7.16 -12.90
C PHE A 205 -2.35 6.96 -13.55
N ILE A 206 -1.90 5.71 -13.48
CA ILE A 206 -0.62 5.22 -14.02
C ILE A 206 -0.84 3.86 -14.70
N GLU A 207 0.05 3.50 -15.61
CA GLU A 207 -0.09 2.34 -16.49
C GLU A 207 -0.36 1.03 -15.74
N TRP A 208 0.36 0.79 -14.65
CA TRP A 208 0.29 -0.48 -13.89
C TRP A 208 -1.05 -0.69 -13.16
N LYS A 209 -1.93 0.32 -13.12
CA LYS A 209 -3.28 0.19 -12.55
C LYS A 209 -4.32 -0.32 -13.55
N GLY A 210 -3.93 -0.52 -14.80
CA GLY A 210 -4.71 -1.26 -15.79
C GLY A 210 -5.99 -0.59 -16.23
N TYR A 211 -6.08 0.73 -16.20
CA TYR A 211 -7.29 1.49 -16.56
C TYR A 211 -7.84 1.12 -17.94
N ARG A 212 -6.98 0.77 -18.91
CA ARG A 212 -7.44 0.29 -20.24
C ARG A 212 -8.35 -0.93 -20.14
N TYR A 213 -8.09 -1.83 -19.21
CA TYR A 213 -8.91 -3.01 -19.00
C TYR A 213 -10.22 -2.66 -18.29
N ILE A 214 -10.17 -1.72 -17.32
CA ILE A 214 -11.35 -1.22 -16.61
C ILE A 214 -12.31 -0.54 -17.59
N ILE A 215 -11.83 0.37 -18.46
CA ILE A 215 -12.64 1.07 -19.44
C ILE A 215 -13.21 0.08 -20.47
N GLY A 216 -12.39 -0.87 -20.95
CA GLY A 216 -12.88 -1.92 -21.86
C GLY A 216 -13.94 -2.83 -21.22
N ALA A 217 -13.83 -3.11 -19.91
CA ALA A 217 -14.87 -3.84 -19.16
C ALA A 217 -16.12 -2.99 -19.00
N ALA A 218 -16.00 -1.70 -18.66
CA ALA A 218 -17.12 -0.76 -18.57
C ALA A 218 -17.92 -0.71 -19.86
N ALA A 219 -17.25 -0.63 -21.03
CA ALA A 219 -17.91 -0.63 -22.33
C ALA A 219 -18.74 -1.90 -22.62
N ARG A 220 -18.39 -3.02 -21.98
CA ARG A 220 -19.16 -4.27 -22.06
C ARG A 220 -20.32 -4.29 -21.07
N ILE A 221 -20.05 -3.85 -19.83
CA ILE A 221 -21.03 -3.86 -18.74
C ILE A 221 -22.20 -2.92 -19.02
N VAL A 222 -21.97 -1.72 -19.53
CA VAL A 222 -23.05 -0.75 -19.82
C VAL A 222 -24.02 -1.23 -20.91
N LYS A 223 -23.64 -2.19 -21.76
CA LYS A 223 -24.56 -2.80 -22.73
C LYS A 223 -25.66 -3.63 -22.08
N GLN A 224 -25.34 -4.27 -20.93
CA GLN A 224 -26.27 -5.10 -20.16
C GLN A 224 -26.91 -4.31 -19.00
N HIS A 225 -26.16 -3.33 -18.47
CA HIS A 225 -26.55 -2.45 -17.37
C HIS A 225 -26.45 -0.96 -17.78
N PRO A 226 -27.39 -0.43 -18.58
CA PRO A 226 -27.30 0.95 -19.09
C PRO A 226 -27.28 2.04 -18.02
N ASP A 227 -27.75 1.71 -16.81
CA ASP A 227 -27.71 2.62 -15.65
C ASP A 227 -26.44 2.52 -14.80
N ALA A 228 -25.51 1.61 -15.15
CA ALA A 228 -24.27 1.47 -14.42
C ALA A 228 -23.42 2.75 -14.43
N ARG A 229 -22.78 3.05 -13.31
CA ARG A 229 -21.83 4.16 -13.15
C ARG A 229 -20.48 3.66 -12.67
N PHE A 230 -19.44 4.22 -13.26
CA PHE A 230 -18.05 3.89 -12.90
C PHE A 230 -17.39 5.11 -12.26
N LEU A 231 -17.01 4.99 -11.00
CA LEU A 231 -16.28 6.04 -10.27
C LEU A 231 -14.78 5.76 -10.29
N LEU A 232 -14.03 6.64 -10.95
CA LEU A 232 -12.57 6.58 -10.98
C LEU A 232 -12.01 7.60 -9.99
N CYS A 233 -11.60 7.12 -8.81
CA CYS A 233 -11.04 7.94 -7.75
C CYS A 233 -9.52 7.92 -7.82
N GLY A 234 -8.92 9.10 -7.98
CA GLY A 234 -7.48 9.30 -8.03
C GLY A 234 -7.05 10.36 -9.02
N THR A 235 -5.74 10.51 -9.13
CA THR A 235 -5.07 11.42 -10.07
C THR A 235 -3.78 10.77 -10.58
N GLY A 236 -3.19 11.30 -11.66
CA GLY A 236 -1.91 10.79 -12.16
C GLY A 236 -1.60 11.19 -13.59
N GLY A 237 -0.40 10.84 -14.04
CA GLY A 237 0.10 11.27 -15.35
C GLY A 237 -0.69 10.76 -16.57
N GLN A 238 -1.45 9.68 -16.40
CA GLN A 238 -2.27 9.11 -17.49
C GLN A 238 -3.72 9.63 -17.51
N GLU A 239 -4.09 10.62 -16.71
CA GLU A 239 -5.48 11.08 -16.64
C GLU A 239 -6.05 11.47 -18.00
N ASN A 240 -5.31 12.23 -18.81
CA ASN A 240 -5.75 12.64 -20.14
C ASN A 240 -5.92 11.45 -21.10
N GLU A 241 -5.03 10.47 -21.01
CA GLU A 241 -5.11 9.23 -21.81
C GLU A 241 -6.38 8.43 -21.46
N ILE A 242 -6.64 8.30 -20.15
CA ILE A 242 -7.81 7.58 -19.65
C ILE A 242 -9.10 8.30 -20.07
N ARG A 243 -9.15 9.64 -19.97
CA ARG A 243 -10.30 10.44 -20.43
C ARG A 243 -10.55 10.27 -21.93
N ASN A 244 -9.50 10.30 -22.75
CA ASN A 244 -9.60 10.05 -24.19
C ASN A 244 -10.14 8.64 -24.47
N LEU A 245 -9.69 7.63 -23.74
CA LEU A 245 -10.18 6.26 -23.89
C LEU A 245 -11.65 6.13 -23.50
N VAL A 246 -12.11 6.83 -22.47
CA VAL A 246 -13.51 6.90 -22.05
C VAL A 246 -14.37 7.48 -23.19
N SER A 247 -13.97 8.62 -23.75
CA SER A 247 -14.73 9.28 -24.85
C SER A 247 -14.72 8.44 -26.11
N GLN A 248 -13.60 7.84 -26.50
CA GLN A 248 -13.53 6.95 -27.66
C GLN A 248 -14.39 5.68 -27.50
N SER A 249 -14.64 5.27 -26.25
CA SER A 249 -15.50 4.13 -25.93
C SER A 249 -16.98 4.51 -25.76
N GLY A 250 -17.34 5.78 -25.90
CA GLY A 250 -18.71 6.29 -25.73
C GLY A 250 -19.21 6.22 -24.27
N LEU A 251 -18.30 6.34 -23.30
CA LEU A 251 -18.62 6.14 -21.89
C LEU A 251 -18.72 7.44 -21.08
N ASP A 252 -18.75 8.61 -21.73
CA ASP A 252 -18.76 9.92 -21.05
C ASP A 252 -19.94 10.09 -20.07
N ALA A 253 -21.09 9.48 -20.37
CA ALA A 253 -22.25 9.49 -19.49
C ALA A 253 -22.17 8.46 -18.32
N HIS A 254 -21.24 7.53 -18.36
CA HIS A 254 -21.13 6.41 -17.42
C HIS A 254 -19.94 6.51 -16.48
N VAL A 255 -18.86 7.16 -16.91
CA VAL A 255 -17.61 7.25 -16.15
C VAL A 255 -17.47 8.61 -15.49
N ILE A 256 -17.29 8.61 -14.19
CA ILE A 256 -17.15 9.79 -13.36
C ILE A 256 -15.72 9.82 -12.78
N PHE A 257 -14.97 10.85 -13.14
CA PHE A 257 -13.66 11.12 -12.54
C PHE A 257 -13.88 11.94 -11.26
N THR A 258 -13.70 11.34 -10.10
CA THR A 258 -13.93 12.02 -8.83
C THR A 258 -12.76 12.92 -8.41
N GLY A 259 -11.61 12.74 -9.06
CA GLY A 259 -10.35 13.33 -8.58
C GLY A 259 -9.90 12.73 -7.27
N TRP A 260 -9.14 13.49 -6.49
CA TRP A 260 -8.71 13.11 -5.15
C TRP A 260 -9.88 13.23 -4.16
N VAL A 261 -10.12 12.17 -3.40
CA VAL A 261 -11.06 12.15 -2.28
C VAL A 261 -10.25 12.13 -0.98
N ASP A 262 -10.61 12.99 -0.05
CA ASP A 262 -9.91 13.09 1.23
C ASP A 262 -10.06 11.80 2.04
N ARG A 263 -9.00 11.46 2.78
CA ARG A 263 -8.96 10.24 3.60
C ARG A 263 -10.14 10.13 4.56
N LYS A 264 -10.60 11.24 5.10
CA LYS A 264 -11.75 11.30 6.00
C LYS A 264 -13.08 10.95 5.33
N GLU A 265 -13.16 11.12 4.01
CA GLU A 265 -14.34 10.84 3.21
C GLU A 265 -14.31 9.42 2.61
N MET A 266 -13.14 8.75 2.63
CA MET A 266 -12.96 7.47 1.91
C MET A 266 -13.90 6.36 2.39
N ALA A 267 -14.19 6.27 3.70
CA ALA A 267 -15.16 5.27 4.19
C ALA A 267 -16.54 5.47 3.56
N SER A 268 -17.02 6.71 3.53
CA SER A 268 -18.31 7.07 2.91
C SER A 268 -18.26 6.94 1.38
N PHE A 269 -17.10 7.19 0.77
CA PHE A 269 -16.90 6.93 -0.67
C PHE A 269 -17.02 5.43 -0.98
N TYR A 270 -16.36 4.55 -0.22
CA TYR A 270 -16.53 3.09 -0.38
C TYR A 270 -17.97 2.66 -0.13
N GLY A 271 -18.67 3.30 0.81
CA GLY A 271 -20.09 3.05 1.07
C GLY A 271 -21.03 3.37 -0.10
N LEU A 272 -20.59 4.15 -1.10
CA LEU A 272 -21.34 4.38 -2.33
C LEU A 272 -21.28 3.22 -3.33
N LEU A 273 -20.26 2.34 -3.19
CA LEU A 273 -19.94 1.35 -4.21
C LEU A 273 -20.69 0.05 -3.97
N ASP A 274 -21.29 -0.47 -5.02
CA ASP A 274 -21.81 -1.84 -5.05
C ASP A 274 -20.70 -2.86 -5.33
N ILE A 275 -19.67 -2.46 -6.12
CA ILE A 275 -18.52 -3.30 -6.46
C ILE A 275 -17.26 -2.43 -6.49
N TYR A 276 -16.20 -2.93 -5.88
CA TYR A 276 -14.84 -2.41 -6.08
C TYR A 276 -14.14 -3.20 -7.17
N LEU A 277 -13.80 -2.54 -8.28
CA LEU A 277 -13.13 -3.13 -9.44
C LEU A 277 -11.68 -2.67 -9.51
N HIS A 278 -10.73 -3.61 -9.58
CA HIS A 278 -9.32 -3.29 -9.72
C HIS A 278 -8.62 -4.20 -10.74
N ALA A 279 -7.87 -3.59 -11.65
CA ALA A 279 -7.23 -4.29 -12.77
C ALA A 279 -5.72 -4.15 -12.78
N ALA A 280 -5.10 -4.04 -11.62
CA ALA A 280 -3.67 -3.79 -11.53
C ALA A 280 -2.85 -4.87 -12.26
N ILE A 281 -1.86 -4.41 -13.03
CA ILE A 281 -0.87 -5.25 -13.70
C ILE A 281 0.22 -5.63 -12.67
N LEU A 282 0.54 -4.67 -11.81
CA LEU A 282 1.48 -4.81 -10.71
C LEU A 282 0.93 -4.05 -9.50
N GLU A 283 0.80 -4.76 -8.39
CA GLU A 283 0.40 -4.20 -7.10
C GLU A 283 1.12 -4.92 -5.97
N PRO A 284 2.16 -4.33 -5.37
CA PRO A 284 2.91 -5.02 -4.32
C PRO A 284 2.07 -5.41 -3.10
N PHE A 285 1.12 -4.56 -2.74
CA PHE A 285 0.14 -4.85 -1.70
C PHE A 285 -1.25 -4.31 -2.07
N GLY A 286 -1.40 -2.98 -2.26
CA GLY A 286 -2.67 -2.34 -2.55
C GLY A 286 -3.55 -2.21 -1.31
N LEU A 287 -3.25 -1.23 -0.45
CA LEU A 287 -4.09 -0.93 0.73
C LEU A 287 -5.56 -0.71 0.37
N VAL A 288 -5.85 -0.24 -0.83
CA VAL A 288 -7.20 -0.03 -1.36
C VAL A 288 -8.07 -1.30 -1.39
N TYR A 289 -7.45 -2.48 -1.53
CA TYR A 289 -8.18 -3.75 -1.37
C TYR A 289 -8.65 -3.95 0.07
N ALA A 290 -7.74 -3.74 1.03
CA ALA A 290 -8.08 -3.84 2.44
C ALA A 290 -9.13 -2.80 2.82
N GLU A 291 -9.03 -1.58 2.31
CA GLU A 291 -10.01 -0.51 2.53
C GLU A 291 -11.39 -0.89 1.99
N ALA A 292 -11.49 -1.34 0.73
CA ALA A 292 -12.76 -1.77 0.13
C ALA A 292 -13.37 -2.95 0.91
N MET A 293 -12.59 -4.00 1.17
CA MET A 293 -13.05 -5.20 1.88
C MET A 293 -13.47 -4.86 3.31
N MET A 294 -12.73 -4.04 4.06
CA MET A 294 -13.12 -3.64 5.44
C MET A 294 -14.41 -2.83 5.48
N ASN A 295 -14.74 -2.14 4.39
CA ASN A 295 -16.05 -1.47 4.22
C ASN A 295 -17.16 -2.41 3.80
N GLY A 296 -16.88 -3.70 3.59
CA GLY A 296 -17.86 -4.69 3.13
C GLY A 296 -18.19 -4.57 1.65
N VAL A 297 -17.39 -3.84 0.86
CA VAL A 297 -17.57 -3.72 -0.57
C VAL A 297 -17.03 -4.98 -1.25
N PRO A 298 -17.85 -5.70 -2.02
CA PRO A 298 -17.39 -6.87 -2.75
C PRO A 298 -16.35 -6.50 -3.82
N VAL A 299 -15.27 -7.26 -3.89
CA VAL A 299 -14.11 -6.97 -4.75
C VAL A 299 -14.08 -7.88 -5.96
N VAL A 300 -13.91 -7.27 -7.14
CA VAL A 300 -13.53 -7.97 -8.38
C VAL A 300 -12.15 -7.47 -8.79
N SER A 301 -11.18 -8.37 -8.90
CA SER A 301 -9.80 -7.97 -9.15
C SER A 301 -9.00 -8.98 -9.97
N THR A 302 -7.94 -8.48 -10.61
CA THR A 302 -6.81 -9.32 -11.04
C THR A 302 -6.04 -9.84 -9.82
N PRO A 303 -5.39 -11.04 -9.90
CA PRO A 303 -4.71 -11.65 -8.76
C PRO A 303 -3.36 -10.95 -8.50
N THR A 304 -3.37 -9.86 -7.72
CA THR A 304 -2.19 -9.08 -7.36
C THR A 304 -2.26 -8.64 -5.90
N GLY A 305 -1.12 -8.55 -5.23
CA GLY A 305 -0.96 -8.03 -3.87
C GLY A 305 -1.97 -8.61 -2.88
N ALA A 306 -2.56 -7.76 -2.05
CA ALA A 306 -3.50 -8.17 -1.01
C ALA A 306 -4.76 -8.90 -1.53
N ALA A 307 -5.18 -8.63 -2.78
CA ALA A 307 -6.30 -9.36 -3.37
C ALA A 307 -5.94 -10.84 -3.60
N LEU A 308 -4.73 -11.12 -4.08
CA LEU A 308 -4.25 -12.50 -4.26
C LEU A 308 -4.15 -13.25 -2.93
N ASP A 309 -3.74 -12.55 -1.87
CA ASP A 309 -3.52 -13.15 -0.55
C ASP A 309 -4.84 -13.41 0.21
N ALA A 310 -5.86 -12.56 0.01
CA ALA A 310 -7.09 -12.56 0.81
C ALA A 310 -8.31 -13.12 0.10
N ILE A 311 -8.40 -12.98 -1.23
CA ILE A 311 -9.61 -13.36 -1.95
C ILE A 311 -9.58 -14.84 -2.32
N VAL A 312 -10.60 -15.54 -1.89
CA VAL A 312 -10.95 -16.89 -2.36
C VAL A 312 -12.08 -16.72 -3.36
N ASP A 313 -11.78 -17.00 -4.64
CA ASP A 313 -12.71 -16.77 -5.74
C ASP A 313 -14.09 -17.39 -5.49
N GLY A 314 -15.13 -16.57 -5.67
CA GLY A 314 -16.53 -16.95 -5.48
C GLY A 314 -16.97 -17.08 -4.01
N LYS A 315 -16.09 -16.85 -3.01
CA LYS A 315 -16.45 -16.93 -1.58
C LYS A 315 -16.49 -15.55 -0.91
N ASN A 316 -15.43 -14.78 -1.05
CA ASN A 316 -15.30 -13.47 -0.40
C ASN A 316 -14.84 -12.37 -1.35
N GLY A 317 -14.98 -12.61 -2.65
CA GLY A 317 -14.66 -11.76 -3.76
C GLY A 317 -14.50 -12.57 -5.05
N ILE A 318 -14.14 -11.92 -6.14
CA ILE A 318 -13.90 -12.56 -7.43
C ILE A 318 -12.49 -12.20 -7.93
N LEU A 319 -11.70 -13.24 -8.21
CA LEU A 319 -10.41 -13.12 -8.90
C LEU A 319 -10.57 -13.49 -10.36
N VAL A 320 -10.11 -12.62 -11.25
CA VAL A 320 -10.08 -12.87 -12.69
C VAL A 320 -8.66 -13.23 -13.11
N ASN A 321 -8.44 -14.46 -13.55
CA ASN A 321 -7.11 -14.98 -13.86
C ASN A 321 -6.50 -14.36 -15.14
N GLU A 322 -7.34 -13.82 -16.02
CA GLU A 322 -6.91 -13.18 -17.24
C GLU A 322 -7.02 -11.65 -17.12
N ARG A 323 -5.94 -10.95 -17.50
CA ARG A 323 -5.91 -9.48 -17.54
C ARG A 323 -6.52 -8.98 -18.86
N SER A 324 -7.80 -9.15 -19.00
CA SER A 324 -8.56 -8.70 -20.18
C SER A 324 -9.81 -7.92 -19.75
N ALA A 325 -10.27 -7.04 -20.63
CA ALA A 325 -11.53 -6.32 -20.44
C ALA A 325 -12.72 -7.28 -20.34
N GLU A 326 -12.66 -8.39 -21.07
CA GLU A 326 -13.69 -9.42 -21.08
C GLU A 326 -13.75 -10.17 -19.75
N ALA A 327 -12.62 -10.65 -19.25
CA ALA A 327 -12.57 -11.37 -17.98
C ALA A 327 -13.04 -10.48 -16.80
N LEU A 328 -12.66 -9.20 -16.80
CA LEU A 328 -13.14 -8.24 -15.80
C LEU A 328 -14.65 -8.00 -15.90
N ALA A 329 -15.19 -7.86 -17.11
CA ALA A 329 -16.64 -7.71 -17.32
C ALA A 329 -17.37 -8.96 -16.82
N LEU A 330 -16.93 -10.16 -17.19
CA LEU A 330 -17.49 -11.42 -16.70
C LEU A 330 -17.39 -11.54 -15.18
N GLY A 331 -16.29 -11.07 -14.57
CA GLY A 331 -16.12 -11.03 -13.12
C GLY A 331 -17.15 -10.13 -12.44
N VAL A 332 -17.42 -8.95 -13.02
CA VAL A 332 -18.46 -8.03 -12.53
C VAL A 332 -19.85 -8.64 -12.70
N GLU A 333 -20.16 -9.26 -13.83
CA GLU A 333 -21.46 -9.95 -14.07
C GLU A 333 -21.65 -11.11 -13.07
N ARG A 334 -20.63 -11.91 -12.81
CA ARG A 334 -20.66 -12.95 -11.79
C ARG A 334 -20.95 -12.35 -10.40
N MET A 335 -20.37 -11.19 -10.07
CA MET A 335 -20.61 -10.53 -8.79
C MET A 335 -22.04 -9.98 -8.71
N LEU A 336 -22.57 -9.37 -9.79
CA LEU A 336 -23.92 -8.82 -9.82
C LEU A 336 -25.01 -9.91 -9.75
N SER A 337 -24.73 -11.12 -10.29
CA SER A 337 -25.66 -12.26 -10.29
C SER A 337 -25.56 -13.14 -9.04
N ALA A 338 -24.52 -12.95 -8.21
CA ALA A 338 -24.30 -13.71 -7.00
C ALA A 338 -24.83 -12.98 -5.74
N ASP A 339 -24.64 -13.60 -4.57
CA ASP A 339 -24.82 -12.90 -3.29
C ASP A 339 -23.65 -11.95 -3.01
N ALA A 340 -23.64 -10.80 -3.71
CA ALA A 340 -22.60 -9.78 -3.55
C ALA A 340 -22.47 -9.28 -2.10
N ARG A 341 -23.61 -9.18 -1.37
CA ARG A 341 -23.60 -8.75 0.03
C ARG A 341 -22.95 -9.76 0.94
N GLY A 342 -23.27 -11.05 0.76
CA GLY A 342 -22.62 -12.14 1.50
C GLY A 342 -21.13 -12.20 1.21
N MET A 343 -20.71 -12.06 -0.05
CA MET A 343 -19.30 -11.99 -0.43
C MET A 343 -18.59 -10.77 0.19
N GLY A 344 -19.23 -9.60 0.18
CA GLY A 344 -18.71 -8.39 0.81
C GLY A 344 -18.53 -8.57 2.34
N ALA A 345 -19.50 -9.18 3.01
CA ALA A 345 -19.43 -9.49 4.45
C ALA A 345 -18.29 -10.48 4.76
N ALA A 346 -18.16 -11.55 3.98
CA ALA A 346 -17.05 -12.50 4.13
C ALA A 346 -15.68 -11.86 3.82
N GLY A 347 -15.65 -10.96 2.83
CA GLY A 347 -14.48 -10.14 2.52
C GLY A 347 -14.07 -9.24 3.69
N LYS A 348 -15.04 -8.59 4.33
CA LYS A 348 -14.81 -7.75 5.51
C LYS A 348 -14.20 -8.55 6.67
N GLU A 349 -14.75 -9.71 6.97
CA GLU A 349 -14.20 -10.58 8.02
C GLU A 349 -12.75 -10.97 7.70
N THR A 350 -12.48 -11.36 6.47
CA THR A 350 -11.14 -11.73 6.02
C THR A 350 -10.16 -10.56 6.14
N ALA A 351 -10.54 -9.36 5.68
CA ALA A 351 -9.68 -8.18 5.75
C ALA A 351 -9.41 -7.74 7.20
N LEU A 352 -10.41 -7.80 8.07
CA LEU A 352 -10.24 -7.51 9.51
C LEU A 352 -9.29 -8.51 10.19
N ARG A 353 -9.32 -9.76 9.80
CA ARG A 353 -8.41 -10.79 10.33
C ARG A 353 -6.99 -10.63 9.82
N MET A 354 -6.78 -10.30 8.53
CA MET A 354 -5.47 -10.29 7.88
C MET A 354 -4.80 -8.92 7.88
N TYR A 355 -5.57 -7.86 7.68
CA TYR A 355 -5.08 -6.50 7.36
C TYR A 355 -5.42 -5.48 8.45
N HIS A 356 -5.90 -5.91 9.61
CA HIS A 356 -6.03 -5.03 10.77
C HIS A 356 -4.66 -4.55 11.22
N PHE A 357 -4.52 -3.25 11.51
CA PHE A 357 -3.26 -2.66 11.96
C PHE A 357 -2.63 -3.41 13.15
N ASN A 358 -3.42 -3.93 14.07
CA ASN A 358 -2.90 -4.71 15.21
C ASN A 358 -2.12 -5.95 14.75
N VAL A 359 -2.56 -6.64 13.70
CA VAL A 359 -1.85 -7.82 13.15
C VAL A 359 -0.47 -7.43 12.64
N MET A 360 -0.38 -6.33 11.89
CA MET A 360 0.88 -5.77 11.43
C MET A 360 1.77 -5.33 12.59
N TRP A 361 1.19 -4.63 13.57
CA TRP A 361 1.88 -4.17 14.76
C TRP A 361 2.47 -5.34 15.56
N GLU A 362 1.62 -6.27 15.97
CA GLU A 362 2.01 -7.44 16.78
C GLU A 362 3.06 -8.29 16.06
N GLY A 363 2.87 -8.57 14.78
CA GLY A 363 3.84 -9.29 13.96
C GLY A 363 5.20 -8.60 13.89
N THR A 364 5.21 -7.26 13.76
CA THR A 364 6.46 -6.48 13.69
C THR A 364 7.17 -6.43 15.04
N ILE A 365 6.43 -6.17 16.13
CA ILE A 365 7.02 -6.12 17.49
C ILE A 365 7.55 -7.49 17.91
N ASP A 366 6.82 -8.55 17.58
CA ASP A 366 7.23 -9.92 17.89
C ASP A 366 8.50 -10.34 17.10
N LEU A 367 8.59 -9.90 15.82
CA LEU A 367 9.82 -10.05 15.04
C LEU A 367 11.03 -9.39 15.74
N TYR A 368 10.87 -8.14 16.20
CA TYR A 368 11.95 -7.44 16.88
C TYR A 368 12.38 -8.15 18.17
N ARG A 369 11.41 -8.56 19.01
CA ARG A 369 11.68 -9.26 20.27
C ARG A 369 12.43 -10.57 20.04
N ARG A 370 11.92 -11.43 19.14
CA ARG A 370 12.58 -12.69 18.77
C ARG A 370 13.99 -12.49 18.18
N ALA A 371 14.19 -11.42 17.40
CA ALA A 371 15.50 -11.12 16.84
C ALA A 371 16.51 -10.69 17.91
N LEU A 372 16.07 -9.95 18.92
CA LEU A 372 16.91 -9.55 20.05
C LEU A 372 17.24 -10.73 20.97
N ASP A 373 16.27 -11.61 21.25
CA ASP A 373 16.48 -12.77 22.14
C ASP A 373 17.48 -13.78 21.56
N LYS A 374 17.52 -13.95 20.24
CA LYS A 374 18.53 -14.81 19.58
C LYS A 374 19.97 -14.30 19.68
N GLN A 375 20.16 -13.08 20.17
CA GLN A 375 21.49 -12.44 20.27
C GLN A 375 22.00 -12.36 21.71
N ARG A 376 21.16 -12.71 22.67
CA ARG A 376 21.51 -12.91 24.07
C ARG A 376 22.01 -14.34 24.30
#